data_c229e2f831bc95b5189f08220ab8581d
#
_entry.id   c229e2f831bc95b5189f08220ab8581d
#
_cell.length_a   1.000
_cell.length_b   1.000
_cell.length_c   1.000
_cell.angle_alpha   90.00
_cell.angle_beta   90.00
_cell.angle_gamma   90.00
#
_symmetry.space_group_name_H-M   'P 1'
#
loop_
_entity.id
_entity.type
_entity.pdbx_description
1 polymer ?
#
loop_
_entity_poly.entity_id
_entity_poly.type
_entity_poly.pdbx_seq_one_letter_code
_entity_poly.pdbx_strand_id
1 'polypeptide(L)'
;MPHEPLVTTGPTDSQRPRTLRWLAHRWPTAAGIALAAFVALGAAGHGDVAPVVTASGFVYLGAAALRRRTAAWPMFFVGFVLITIGFSIPGFHPSWSSWWMLGIVAVLVAYGLARGALRPPWGVPLQAGAMVVLAAAAITAVNVGAMWAGLLVSAALLAHTAWDVYHHRVERVVVRSMAEFCAVLDTLLALVVLGVTLT
;
A
#
# COMPACT_ATOMS: atom_id res chain seq x y z
N MET A 1 -45.05 -10.75 46.90
CA MET A 1 -43.90 -11.47 46.31
C MET A 1 -43.31 -10.53 45.24
N PRO A 2 -42.12 -10.00 45.42
CA PRO A 2 -41.46 -9.18 44.40
C PRO A 2 -40.85 -10.07 43.33
N HIS A 3 -41.15 -9.80 42.07
CA HIS A 3 -40.55 -10.48 40.90
C HIS A 3 -39.13 -9.90 40.71
N GLU A 4 -38.15 -10.78 40.86
CA GLU A 4 -36.76 -10.48 40.51
C GLU A 4 -36.61 -10.50 38.99
N PRO A 5 -36.05 -9.43 38.34
CA PRO A 5 -35.86 -9.45 36.89
C PRO A 5 -34.71 -10.37 36.54
N LEU A 6 -34.97 -11.36 35.64
CA LEU A 6 -33.98 -12.23 35.04
C LEU A 6 -33.00 -11.36 34.22
N VAL A 7 -31.83 -11.12 34.77
CA VAL A 7 -30.71 -10.51 34.01
C VAL A 7 -30.17 -11.56 33.05
N THR A 8 -30.57 -11.48 31.79
CA THR A 8 -29.96 -12.25 30.70
C THR A 8 -28.57 -11.67 30.44
N THR A 9 -27.54 -12.27 31.04
CA THR A 9 -26.14 -12.01 30.68
C THR A 9 -25.89 -12.58 29.31
N GLY A 10 -25.87 -11.72 28.29
CA GLY A 10 -25.40 -12.09 26.95
C GLY A 10 -23.94 -12.54 27.01
N PRO A 11 -23.45 -13.33 26.05
CA PRO A 11 -22.09 -13.88 26.07
C PRO A 11 -21.06 -12.74 26.13
N THR A 12 -20.30 -12.70 27.23
CA THR A 12 -19.23 -11.75 27.45
C THR A 12 -18.13 -11.98 26.41
N ASP A 13 -17.56 -10.90 25.91
CA ASP A 13 -16.48 -10.86 24.88
C ASP A 13 -15.21 -11.66 25.26
N SER A 14 -15.14 -12.15 26.50
CA SER A 14 -14.07 -12.98 27.05
C SER A 14 -14.04 -14.44 26.56
N GLN A 15 -15.08 -14.90 25.85
CA GLN A 15 -15.22 -16.32 25.43
C GLN A 15 -14.73 -16.59 24.01
N ARG A 16 -14.27 -15.57 23.25
CA ARG A 16 -13.68 -15.85 21.92
C ARG A 16 -12.34 -16.59 22.10
N PRO A 17 -12.17 -17.77 21.45
CA PRO A 17 -10.93 -18.53 21.52
C PRO A 17 -9.72 -17.67 21.18
N ARG A 18 -8.61 -17.80 21.92
CA ARG A 18 -7.37 -17.05 21.73
C ARG A 18 -6.89 -17.05 20.25
N THR A 19 -7.11 -18.17 19.57
CA THR A 19 -6.83 -18.35 18.13
C THR A 19 -7.62 -17.42 17.23
N LEU A 20 -8.92 -17.20 17.48
CA LEU A 20 -9.73 -16.27 16.67
C LEU A 20 -9.30 -14.81 16.88
N ARG A 21 -8.91 -14.43 18.09
CA ARG A 21 -8.36 -13.10 18.36
C ARG A 21 -7.00 -12.91 17.68
N TRP A 22 -6.14 -13.91 17.71
CA TRP A 22 -4.85 -13.86 17.03
C TRP A 22 -5.04 -13.75 15.51
N LEU A 23 -5.89 -14.54 14.89
CA LEU A 23 -6.24 -14.46 13.47
C LEU A 23 -6.85 -13.11 13.10
N ALA A 24 -7.75 -12.58 13.95
CA ALA A 24 -8.32 -11.24 13.73
C ALA A 24 -7.27 -10.12 13.78
N HIS A 25 -6.16 -10.29 14.51
CA HIS A 25 -5.05 -9.33 14.52
C HIS A 25 -4.11 -9.47 13.31
N ARG A 26 -4.13 -10.61 12.61
CA ARG A 26 -3.29 -10.89 11.42
C ARG A 26 -4.02 -10.69 10.08
N TRP A 27 -5.20 -10.06 10.11
CA TRP A 27 -5.95 -9.77 8.89
C TRP A 27 -5.13 -8.96 7.86
N PRO A 28 -4.20 -8.01 8.24
CA PRO A 28 -3.44 -7.28 7.24
C PRO A 28 -2.47 -8.20 6.48
N THR A 29 -1.82 -9.13 7.18
CA THR A 29 -0.98 -10.17 6.56
C THR A 29 -1.80 -11.03 5.58
N ALA A 30 -2.97 -11.53 6.01
CA ALA A 30 -3.83 -12.35 5.16
C ALA A 30 -4.33 -11.58 3.92
N ALA A 31 -4.71 -10.31 4.09
CA ALA A 31 -5.12 -9.43 3.00
C ALA A 31 -3.96 -9.16 2.04
N GLY A 32 -2.74 -8.92 2.54
CA GLY A 32 -1.53 -8.72 1.74
C GLY A 32 -1.21 -9.96 0.88
N ILE A 33 -1.29 -11.16 1.46
CA ILE A 33 -1.09 -12.43 0.73
C ILE A 33 -2.16 -12.59 -0.36
N ALA A 34 -3.44 -12.37 -0.01
CA ALA A 34 -4.55 -12.52 -0.95
C ALA A 34 -4.42 -11.56 -2.13
N LEU A 35 -4.07 -10.29 -1.87
CA LEU A 35 -3.87 -9.30 -2.92
C LEU A 35 -2.63 -9.59 -3.75
N ALA A 36 -1.52 -10.03 -3.13
CA ALA A 36 -0.32 -10.43 -3.87
C ALA A 36 -0.62 -11.58 -4.84
N ALA A 37 -1.37 -12.59 -4.38
CA ALA A 37 -1.80 -13.70 -5.24
C ALA A 37 -2.72 -13.21 -6.37
N PHE A 38 -3.67 -12.33 -6.08
CA PHE A 38 -4.58 -11.75 -7.08
C PHE A 38 -3.80 -10.97 -8.15
N VAL A 39 -2.87 -10.11 -7.74
CA VAL A 39 -2.03 -9.33 -8.66
C VAL A 39 -1.12 -10.23 -9.46
N ALA A 40 -0.47 -11.22 -8.83
CA ALA A 40 0.42 -12.17 -9.51
C ALA A 40 -0.33 -12.97 -10.59
N LEU A 41 -1.54 -13.44 -10.31
CA LEU A 41 -2.37 -14.16 -11.28
C LEU A 41 -2.85 -13.25 -12.40
N GLY A 42 -3.18 -11.99 -12.11
CA GLY A 42 -3.55 -10.99 -13.10
C GLY A 42 -2.37 -10.52 -13.96
N ALA A 43 -1.20 -10.36 -13.36
CA ALA A 43 0.02 -9.92 -14.03
C ALA A 43 0.60 -10.99 -14.98
N ALA A 44 0.28 -12.27 -14.78
CA ALA A 44 0.66 -13.33 -15.72
C ALA A 44 0.17 -13.06 -17.17
N GLY A 45 -0.85 -12.18 -17.33
CA GLY A 45 -1.33 -11.76 -18.65
C GLY A 45 -0.88 -10.37 -19.10
N HIS A 46 -0.40 -9.48 -18.21
CA HIS A 46 -0.22 -8.05 -18.50
C HIS A 46 1.14 -7.45 -18.12
N GLY A 47 2.04 -8.19 -17.48
CA GLY A 47 3.48 -7.89 -17.33
C GLY A 47 3.91 -6.57 -16.65
N ASP A 48 3.02 -5.61 -16.39
CA ASP A 48 3.41 -4.30 -15.88
C ASP A 48 2.95 -4.08 -14.43
N VAL A 49 3.86 -4.29 -13.48
CA VAL A 49 3.64 -4.00 -12.06
C VAL A 49 4.22 -2.66 -11.62
N ALA A 50 4.76 -1.84 -12.53
CA ALA A 50 5.31 -0.51 -12.22
C ALA A 50 4.28 0.43 -11.53
N PRO A 51 2.98 0.41 -11.84
CA PRO A 51 1.98 1.17 -11.11
C PRO A 51 1.89 0.82 -9.62
N VAL A 52 2.20 -0.42 -9.23
CA VAL A 52 2.21 -0.84 -7.81
C VAL A 52 3.32 -0.11 -7.04
N VAL A 53 4.52 0.03 -7.65
CA VAL A 53 5.63 0.81 -7.06
C VAL A 53 5.22 2.26 -6.84
N THR A 54 4.49 2.86 -7.79
CA THR A 54 3.96 4.23 -7.64
C THR A 54 2.92 4.29 -6.52
N ALA A 55 2.03 3.28 -6.41
CA ALA A 55 0.99 3.23 -5.39
C ALA A 55 1.57 3.16 -3.97
N SER A 56 2.70 2.47 -3.78
CA SER A 56 3.38 2.40 -2.49
C SER A 56 3.76 3.79 -1.97
N GLY A 57 4.41 4.62 -2.79
CA GLY A 57 4.73 6.01 -2.44
C GLY A 57 3.49 6.91 -2.30
N PHE A 58 2.48 6.71 -3.17
CA PHE A 58 1.23 7.45 -3.16
C PHE A 58 0.47 7.33 -1.83
N VAL A 59 0.38 6.13 -1.25
CA VAL A 59 -0.27 5.87 0.04
C VAL A 59 0.40 6.66 1.17
N TYR A 60 1.72 6.59 1.24
CA TYR A 60 2.49 7.23 2.30
C TYR A 60 2.47 8.75 2.19
N LEU A 61 2.73 9.29 1.00
CA LEU A 61 2.73 10.72 0.78
C LEU A 61 1.34 11.33 0.95
N GLY A 62 0.28 10.64 0.50
CA GLY A 62 -1.10 11.07 0.70
C GLY A 62 -1.48 11.12 2.18
N ALA A 63 -1.14 10.10 2.96
CA ALA A 63 -1.38 10.07 4.40
C ALA A 63 -0.62 11.19 5.13
N ALA A 64 0.64 11.45 4.72
CA ALA A 64 1.46 12.54 5.25
C ALA A 64 0.88 13.91 4.93
N ALA A 65 0.45 14.15 3.69
CA ALA A 65 -0.15 15.41 3.24
C ALA A 65 -1.45 15.71 3.98
N LEU A 66 -2.28 14.69 4.20
CA LEU A 66 -3.51 14.80 4.99
C LEU A 66 -3.26 14.86 6.51
N ARG A 67 -2.02 14.62 6.96
CA ARG A 67 -1.63 14.57 8.38
C ARG A 67 -2.49 13.59 9.20
N ARG A 68 -2.93 12.50 8.58
CA ARG A 68 -3.81 11.48 9.18
C ARG A 68 -3.33 10.08 8.81
N ARG A 69 -2.79 9.35 9.79
CA ARG A 69 -2.29 7.98 9.59
C ARG A 69 -3.35 7.02 9.03
N THR A 70 -4.60 7.19 9.45
CA THR A 70 -5.74 6.39 8.97
C THR A 70 -6.11 6.67 7.52
N ALA A 71 -5.68 7.81 6.95
CA ALA A 71 -5.88 8.14 5.54
C ALA A 71 -5.12 7.20 4.60
N ALA A 72 -4.16 6.43 5.11
CA ALA A 72 -3.42 5.43 4.33
C ALA A 72 -4.36 4.41 3.66
N TRP A 73 -5.40 3.92 4.36
CA TRP A 73 -6.36 2.98 3.77
C TRP A 73 -7.19 3.59 2.64
N PRO A 74 -7.85 4.75 2.80
CA PRO A 74 -8.50 5.44 1.68
C PRO A 74 -7.56 5.69 0.50
N MET A 75 -6.31 6.13 0.75
CA MET A 75 -5.33 6.35 -0.32
C MET A 75 -4.99 5.05 -1.05
N PHE A 76 -4.83 3.95 -0.31
CA PHE A 76 -4.62 2.64 -0.90
C PHE A 76 -5.79 2.24 -1.82
N PHE A 77 -7.04 2.38 -1.37
CA PHE A 77 -8.20 2.06 -2.20
C PHE A 77 -8.31 2.94 -3.44
N VAL A 78 -7.98 4.22 -3.35
CA VAL A 78 -7.91 5.11 -4.53
C VAL A 78 -6.85 4.59 -5.50
N GLY A 79 -5.64 4.29 -5.05
CA GLY A 79 -4.58 3.72 -5.88
C GLY A 79 -4.99 2.39 -6.51
N PHE A 80 -5.58 1.49 -5.73
CA PHE A 80 -6.09 0.20 -6.20
C PHE A 80 -7.14 0.36 -7.32
N VAL A 81 -8.11 1.25 -7.13
CA VAL A 81 -9.14 1.53 -8.15
C VAL A 81 -8.51 2.10 -9.41
N LEU A 82 -7.57 3.06 -9.30
CA LEU A 82 -6.90 3.64 -10.46
C LEU A 82 -6.09 2.59 -11.25
N ILE A 83 -5.40 1.69 -10.55
CA ILE A 83 -4.68 0.58 -11.18
C ILE A 83 -5.66 -0.36 -11.88
N THR A 84 -6.74 -0.76 -11.19
CA THR A 84 -7.77 -1.65 -11.75
C THR A 84 -8.40 -1.04 -13.01
N ILE A 85 -8.73 0.25 -13.00
CA ILE A 85 -9.25 0.96 -14.17
C ILE A 85 -8.22 0.93 -15.31
N GLY A 86 -6.93 1.20 -15.03
CA GLY A 86 -5.86 1.18 -16.01
C GLY A 86 -5.70 -0.17 -16.72
N PHE A 87 -5.99 -1.27 -16.03
CA PHE A 87 -5.93 -2.61 -16.61
C PHE A 87 -7.25 -3.07 -17.25
N SER A 88 -8.39 -2.52 -16.83
CA SER A 88 -9.70 -3.01 -17.24
C SER A 88 -10.27 -2.31 -18.48
N ILE A 89 -9.81 -1.09 -18.79
CA ILE A 89 -10.36 -0.31 -19.93
C ILE A 89 -9.49 -0.53 -21.16
N PRO A 90 -10.05 -1.11 -22.26
CA PRO A 90 -9.33 -1.27 -23.52
C PRO A 90 -8.84 0.08 -24.05
N GLY A 91 -7.59 0.14 -24.48
CA GLY A 91 -6.96 1.37 -24.98
C GLY A 91 -6.40 2.29 -23.90
N PHE A 92 -6.59 1.96 -22.61
CA PHE A 92 -5.96 2.65 -21.50
C PHE A 92 -4.59 2.01 -21.22
N HIS A 93 -3.52 2.79 -21.24
CA HIS A 93 -2.21 2.26 -20.93
C HIS A 93 -2.03 2.18 -19.40
N PRO A 94 -1.55 1.04 -18.82
CA PRO A 94 -1.40 0.89 -17.37
C PRO A 94 -0.61 1.99 -16.67
N SER A 95 0.39 2.58 -17.35
CA SER A 95 1.17 3.71 -16.82
C SER A 95 0.34 4.96 -16.51
N TRP A 96 -0.85 5.12 -17.09
CA TRP A 96 -1.72 6.27 -16.79
C TRP A 96 -2.19 6.27 -15.34
N SER A 97 -2.34 5.07 -14.75
CA SER A 97 -2.63 4.94 -13.31
C SER A 97 -1.58 5.65 -12.45
N SER A 98 -0.30 5.50 -12.80
CA SER A 98 0.81 6.18 -12.12
C SER A 98 0.71 7.71 -12.27
N TRP A 99 0.41 8.22 -13.46
CA TRP A 99 0.26 9.66 -13.69
C TRP A 99 -0.92 10.24 -12.93
N TRP A 100 -2.07 9.54 -12.87
CA TRP A 100 -3.21 9.95 -12.06
C TRP A 100 -2.87 10.00 -10.57
N MET A 101 -2.18 8.97 -10.06
CA MET A 101 -1.71 8.97 -8.66
C MET A 101 -0.75 10.13 -8.38
N LEU A 102 0.19 10.41 -9.28
CA LEU A 102 1.10 11.55 -9.15
C LEU A 102 0.36 12.89 -9.16
N GLY A 103 -0.62 13.06 -10.04
CA GLY A 103 -1.47 14.26 -10.09
C GLY A 103 -2.25 14.47 -8.78
N ILE A 104 -2.92 13.43 -8.29
CA ILE A 104 -3.69 13.49 -7.04
C ILE A 104 -2.77 13.82 -5.86
N VAL A 105 -1.62 13.15 -5.75
CA VAL A 105 -0.72 13.39 -4.62
C VAL A 105 -0.08 14.78 -4.70
N ALA A 106 0.18 15.32 -5.89
CA ALA A 106 0.67 16.69 -6.05
C ALA A 106 -0.34 17.71 -5.50
N VAL A 107 -1.64 17.54 -5.79
CA VAL A 107 -2.71 18.37 -5.23
C VAL A 107 -2.78 18.24 -3.71
N LEU A 108 -2.69 17.00 -3.19
CA LEU A 108 -2.71 16.77 -1.73
C LEU A 108 -1.47 17.37 -1.05
N VAL A 109 -0.30 17.30 -1.68
CA VAL A 109 0.92 17.95 -1.16
C VAL A 109 0.75 19.46 -1.14
N ALA A 110 0.27 20.07 -2.22
CA ALA A 110 -0.01 21.52 -2.26
C ALA A 110 -0.98 21.92 -1.15
N TYR A 111 -2.06 21.18 -0.96
CA TYR A 111 -3.00 21.36 0.15
C TYR A 111 -2.31 21.21 1.52
N GLY A 112 -1.52 20.16 1.71
CA GLY A 112 -0.77 19.93 2.94
C GLY A 112 0.22 21.06 3.25
N LEU A 113 0.94 21.53 2.24
CA LEU A 113 1.88 22.65 2.37
C LEU A 113 1.17 23.95 2.78
N ALA A 114 0.03 24.26 2.15
CA ALA A 114 -0.83 25.39 2.53
C ALA A 114 -1.31 25.30 3.99
N ARG A 115 -1.38 24.08 4.55
CA ARG A 115 -1.74 23.79 5.94
C ARG A 115 -0.53 23.63 6.87
N GLY A 116 0.66 23.97 6.43
CA GLY A 116 1.89 23.92 7.23
C GLY A 116 2.48 22.50 7.42
N ALA A 117 2.27 21.59 6.46
CA ALA A 117 2.74 20.19 6.55
C ALA A 117 4.25 20.01 6.27
N LEU A 118 5.05 21.07 6.21
CA LEU A 118 6.52 20.96 6.15
C LEU A 118 7.14 20.42 7.43
N ARG A 119 6.41 20.45 8.53
CA ARG A 119 6.83 19.88 9.82
C ARG A 119 5.83 18.83 10.28
N PRO A 120 6.30 17.71 10.81
CA PRO A 120 7.70 17.30 11.04
C PRO A 120 8.41 16.81 9.75
N PRO A 121 9.77 16.78 9.71
CA PRO A 121 10.53 16.43 8.50
C PRO A 121 10.26 15.00 8.00
N TRP A 122 9.87 14.06 8.87
CA TRP A 122 9.48 12.70 8.47
C TRP A 122 8.08 12.61 7.82
N GLY A 123 7.31 13.70 7.83
CA GLY A 123 6.02 13.83 7.15
C GLY A 123 6.19 14.06 5.66
N VAL A 124 5.56 15.13 5.14
CA VAL A 124 5.57 15.43 3.70
C VAL A 124 6.99 15.50 3.11
N PRO A 125 8.02 16.14 3.73
CA PRO A 125 9.33 16.25 3.10
C PRO A 125 9.98 14.89 2.82
N LEU A 126 10.03 14.01 3.82
CA LEU A 126 10.63 12.68 3.66
C LEU A 126 9.81 11.79 2.72
N GLN A 127 8.47 11.81 2.85
CA GLN A 127 7.60 10.99 2.00
C GLN A 127 7.60 11.48 0.55
N ALA A 128 7.74 12.79 0.30
CA ALA A 128 7.90 13.32 -1.04
C ALA A 128 9.24 12.87 -1.67
N GLY A 129 10.32 12.87 -0.90
CA GLY A 129 11.61 12.32 -1.36
C GLY A 129 11.51 10.84 -1.73
N ALA A 130 10.88 10.03 -0.86
CA ALA A 130 10.63 8.61 -1.12
C ALA A 130 9.76 8.41 -2.39
N MET A 131 8.69 9.21 -2.54
CA MET A 131 7.81 9.16 -3.72
C MET A 131 8.56 9.48 -5.01
N VAL A 132 9.46 10.48 -5.00
CA VAL A 132 10.29 10.82 -6.17
C VAL A 132 11.18 9.64 -6.57
N VAL A 133 11.80 8.96 -5.60
CA VAL A 133 12.63 7.77 -5.87
C VAL A 133 11.81 6.65 -6.47
N LEU A 134 10.65 6.33 -5.89
CA LEU A 134 9.77 5.28 -6.39
C LEU A 134 9.18 5.61 -7.77
N ALA A 135 8.76 6.86 -7.98
CA ALA A 135 8.26 7.30 -9.27
C ALA A 135 9.36 7.24 -10.36
N ALA A 136 10.59 7.65 -10.03
CA ALA A 136 11.73 7.53 -10.93
C ALA A 136 12.01 6.06 -11.28
N ALA A 137 11.98 5.16 -10.29
CA ALA A 137 12.12 3.72 -10.53
C ALA A 137 11.02 3.19 -11.44
N ALA A 138 9.76 3.54 -11.20
CA ALA A 138 8.62 3.11 -12.02
C ALA A 138 8.73 3.65 -13.45
N ILE A 139 9.07 4.93 -13.64
CA ILE A 139 9.24 5.54 -14.96
C ILE A 139 10.43 4.90 -15.69
N THR A 140 11.53 4.63 -14.99
CA THR A 140 12.69 3.96 -15.60
C THR A 140 12.32 2.55 -16.03
N ALA A 141 11.58 1.80 -15.20
CA ALA A 141 11.20 0.43 -15.49
C ALA A 141 10.41 0.29 -16.80
N VAL A 142 9.53 1.24 -17.13
CA VAL A 142 8.75 1.21 -18.39
C VAL A 142 9.56 1.60 -19.63
N ASN A 143 10.79 2.10 -19.45
CA ASN A 143 11.65 2.56 -20.54
C ASN A 143 12.90 1.68 -20.76
N VAL A 144 13.06 0.60 -19.99
CA VAL A 144 14.19 -0.33 -20.11
C VAL A 144 13.72 -1.72 -20.55
N GLY A 145 14.65 -2.59 -20.96
CA GLY A 145 14.31 -3.96 -21.34
C GLY A 145 13.75 -4.77 -20.18
N ALA A 146 12.96 -5.80 -20.47
CA ALA A 146 12.15 -6.57 -19.50
C ALA A 146 12.95 -7.07 -18.28
N MET A 147 14.18 -7.56 -18.49
CA MET A 147 15.05 -8.02 -17.41
C MET A 147 15.39 -6.88 -16.43
N TRP A 148 15.81 -5.73 -16.94
CA TRP A 148 16.13 -4.56 -16.09
C TRP A 148 14.90 -3.99 -15.43
N ALA A 149 13.76 -3.97 -16.12
CA ALA A 149 12.48 -3.56 -15.56
C ALA A 149 12.10 -4.43 -14.35
N GLY A 150 12.15 -5.75 -14.50
CA GLY A 150 11.84 -6.69 -13.43
C GLY A 150 12.79 -6.56 -12.23
N LEU A 151 14.09 -6.44 -12.47
CA LEU A 151 15.08 -6.23 -11.40
C LEU A 151 14.83 -4.90 -10.66
N LEU A 152 14.57 -3.82 -11.39
CA LEU A 152 14.33 -2.50 -10.81
C LEU A 152 13.04 -2.46 -10.00
N VAL A 153 11.95 -3.02 -10.51
CA VAL A 153 10.67 -3.12 -9.81
C VAL A 153 10.82 -3.96 -8.54
N SER A 154 11.47 -5.13 -8.64
CA SER A 154 11.71 -5.99 -7.46
C SER A 154 12.55 -5.27 -6.40
N ALA A 155 13.61 -4.59 -6.81
CA ALA A 155 14.45 -3.81 -5.89
C ALA A 155 13.67 -2.66 -5.23
N ALA A 156 12.83 -1.94 -5.98
CA ALA A 156 12.00 -0.86 -5.47
C ALA A 156 10.97 -1.36 -4.44
N LEU A 157 10.30 -2.49 -4.73
CA LEU A 157 9.34 -3.11 -3.80
C LEU A 157 10.03 -3.62 -2.53
N LEU A 158 11.21 -4.26 -2.63
CA LEU A 158 11.98 -4.69 -1.45
C LEU A 158 12.48 -3.50 -0.61
N ALA A 159 12.91 -2.42 -1.26
CA ALA A 159 13.28 -1.19 -0.56
C ALA A 159 12.05 -0.60 0.17
N HIS A 160 10.87 -0.63 -0.48
CA HIS A 160 9.64 -0.19 0.15
C HIS A 160 9.20 -1.13 1.28
N THR A 161 9.38 -2.44 1.16
CA THR A 161 9.19 -3.39 2.27
C THR A 161 10.01 -3.00 3.50
N ALA A 162 11.28 -2.64 3.33
CA ALA A 162 12.10 -2.17 4.44
C ALA A 162 11.55 -0.86 5.05
N TRP A 163 11.02 0.03 4.21
CA TRP A 163 10.32 1.24 4.62
C TRP A 163 9.05 0.95 5.43
N ASP A 164 8.25 -0.02 4.99
CA ASP A 164 7.06 -0.48 5.70
C ASP A 164 7.40 -1.06 7.07
N VAL A 165 8.42 -1.92 7.16
CA VAL A 165 8.91 -2.49 8.42
C VAL A 165 9.35 -1.39 9.39
N TYR A 166 10.04 -0.35 8.89
CA TYR A 166 10.39 0.81 9.70
C TYR A 166 9.12 1.53 10.20
N HIS A 167 8.17 1.84 9.32
CA HIS A 167 6.95 2.55 9.69
C HIS A 167 6.00 1.73 10.56
N HIS A 168 6.00 0.41 10.40
CA HIS A 168 5.29 -0.49 11.31
C HIS A 168 5.79 -0.37 12.75
N ARG A 169 7.10 -0.14 12.95
CA ARG A 169 7.70 0.04 14.27
C ARG A 169 7.47 1.42 14.86
N VAL A 170 7.56 2.47 14.03
CA VAL A 170 7.52 3.87 14.52
C VAL A 170 6.13 4.50 14.48
N GLU A 171 5.18 3.98 13.73
CA GLU A 171 3.78 4.42 13.59
C GLU A 171 3.61 5.93 13.36
N ARG A 172 4.47 6.55 12.57
CA ARG A 172 4.47 8.02 12.41
C ARG A 172 3.59 8.53 11.28
N VAL A 173 3.55 7.84 10.14
CA VAL A 173 2.90 8.30 8.89
C VAL A 173 1.68 7.49 8.56
N VAL A 174 1.74 6.16 8.70
CA VAL A 174 0.66 5.23 8.42
C VAL A 174 0.32 4.42 9.67
N VAL A 175 -0.84 3.78 9.68
CA VAL A 175 -1.23 2.84 10.74
C VAL A 175 -0.49 1.51 10.58
N ARG A 176 -0.24 0.79 11.68
CA ARG A 176 0.46 -0.51 11.67
C ARG A 176 -0.13 -1.50 10.68
N SER A 177 -1.46 -1.59 10.64
CA SER A 177 -2.14 -2.52 9.74
C SER A 177 -1.83 -2.25 8.26
N MET A 178 -1.68 -0.98 7.85
CA MET A 178 -1.29 -0.63 6.50
C MET A 178 0.17 -1.02 6.24
N ALA A 179 1.08 -0.67 7.14
CA ALA A 179 2.49 -1.01 6.99
C ALA A 179 2.73 -2.54 6.96
N GLU A 180 2.02 -3.32 7.79
CA GLU A 180 2.07 -4.79 7.77
C GLU A 180 1.53 -5.35 6.44
N PHE A 181 0.38 -4.84 5.99
CA PHE A 181 -0.23 -5.21 4.73
C PHE A 181 0.71 -4.95 3.54
N CYS A 182 1.27 -3.73 3.43
CA CYS A 182 2.17 -3.36 2.35
C CYS A 182 3.48 -4.17 2.41
N ALA A 183 4.08 -4.35 3.59
CA ALA A 183 5.30 -5.15 3.72
C ALA A 183 5.13 -6.58 3.18
N VAL A 184 3.99 -7.22 3.45
CA VAL A 184 3.69 -8.57 2.94
C VAL A 184 3.43 -8.53 1.44
N LEU A 185 2.58 -7.61 0.99
CA LEU A 185 2.23 -7.44 -0.42
C LEU A 185 3.48 -7.21 -1.28
N ASP A 186 4.29 -6.21 -0.91
CA ASP A 186 5.45 -5.80 -1.70
C ASP A 186 6.55 -6.87 -1.70
N THR A 187 6.76 -7.56 -0.56
CA THR A 187 7.69 -8.70 -0.51
C THR A 187 7.28 -9.80 -1.47
N LEU A 188 6.03 -10.22 -1.44
CA LEU A 188 5.55 -11.31 -2.28
C LEU A 188 5.57 -10.94 -3.75
N LEU A 189 5.15 -9.72 -4.10
CA LEU A 189 5.22 -9.25 -5.49
C LEU A 189 6.65 -9.13 -5.97
N ALA A 190 7.57 -8.62 -5.15
CA ALA A 190 8.99 -8.56 -5.50
C ALA A 190 9.56 -9.94 -5.81
N LEU A 191 9.22 -10.95 -5.00
CA LEU A 191 9.69 -12.33 -5.21
C LEU A 191 9.09 -12.94 -6.47
N VAL A 192 7.81 -12.71 -6.75
CA VAL A 192 7.15 -13.19 -7.99
C VAL A 192 7.78 -12.54 -9.21
N VAL A 193 7.92 -11.20 -9.21
CA VAL A 193 8.53 -10.47 -10.34
C VAL A 193 9.97 -10.91 -10.55
N LEU A 194 10.75 -11.06 -9.48
CA LEU A 194 12.14 -11.54 -9.57
C LEU A 194 12.20 -12.95 -10.13
N GLY A 195 11.34 -13.86 -9.66
CA GLY A 195 11.26 -15.23 -10.16
C GLY A 195 10.97 -15.27 -11.67
N VAL A 196 9.97 -14.54 -12.13
CA VAL A 196 9.61 -14.46 -13.57
C VAL A 196 10.71 -13.77 -14.39
N THR A 197 11.47 -12.84 -13.81
CA THR A 197 12.54 -12.12 -14.53
C THR A 197 13.77 -12.98 -14.75
N LEU A 198 14.04 -13.95 -13.86
CA LEU A 198 15.24 -14.80 -13.89
C LEU A 198 15.02 -16.15 -14.60
N THR A 199 13.79 -16.48 -15.00
CA THR A 199 13.44 -17.70 -15.76
C THR A 199 13.22 -17.41 -17.22
#